data_7bb922faa14bc8ad49af187f6074aa27
#
_entry.id   7bb922faa14bc8ad49af187f6074aa27
#
_cell.length_a   1.000
_cell.length_b   1.000
_cell.length_c   1.000
_cell.angle_alpha   90.00
_cell.angle_beta   90.00
_cell.angle_gamma   90.00
#
_symmetry.space_group_name_H-M   'P 1'
#
loop_
_entity.id
_entity.type
_entity.pdbx_description
1 polymer ?
#
loop_
_entity_poly.entity_id
_entity_poly.type
_entity_poly.pdbx_seq_one_letter_code
_entity_poly.pdbx_strand_id
1 'polypeptide(L)'
;MSQGVLLFAFNSPKYNYYEMAVATAKRINHFLGLPVTLVTDEYSQPDDIEYQFDNVVIAKADKTNRRDWGIWINKGRYRAYELSPYDETILLDTDYMVNSSALLKLFDMPTDFCCHDTTSFLMHPTATQEMLSVYSFKTLWATVVMFRKTSRAKQIFECLEMVQNNFDHYANIHGFISATFRNDYALTLATRIANGHTAPEEDIIPWNLVHVGKNTSVYKNNDDEFNTEYTVVFDNWAKGKIRKEYTVIKDTDFHVMNKDIFMELIA
;
A
#
# COMPACT_ATOMS: atom_id res chain seq x y z
N MET A 1 18.59 12.89 -9.42
CA MET A 1 17.32 13.06 -8.70
C MET A 1 17.38 12.20 -7.45
N SER A 2 16.89 12.69 -6.33
CA SER A 2 16.83 11.92 -5.07
C SER A 2 15.67 10.93 -5.14
N GLN A 3 15.92 9.69 -4.72
CA GLN A 3 14.93 8.61 -4.68
C GLN A 3 14.72 8.15 -3.25
N GLY A 4 13.50 7.76 -2.88
CA GLY A 4 13.23 7.23 -1.55
C GLY A 4 11.81 6.72 -1.39
N VAL A 5 11.54 6.19 -0.21
CA VAL A 5 10.24 5.61 0.15
C VAL A 5 9.56 6.44 1.24
N LEU A 6 8.26 6.63 1.10
CA LEU A 6 7.40 7.33 2.05
C LEU A 6 6.41 6.33 2.68
N LEU A 7 6.44 6.23 4.01
CA LEU A 7 5.51 5.41 4.78
C LEU A 7 4.62 6.31 5.64
N PHE A 8 3.35 5.93 5.79
CA PHE A 8 2.41 6.55 6.73
C PHE A 8 2.06 5.55 7.83
N ALA A 9 2.39 5.86 9.08
CA ALA A 9 2.12 4.99 10.22
C ALA A 9 1.48 5.75 11.38
N PHE A 10 0.21 5.47 11.64
CA PHE A 10 -0.54 6.02 12.75
C PHE A 10 -1.13 4.87 13.56
N ASN A 11 -0.70 4.73 14.82
CA ASN A 11 -1.13 3.63 15.68
C ASN A 11 -2.63 3.65 15.93
N SER A 12 -3.22 2.48 15.97
CA SER A 12 -4.60 2.28 16.38
C SER A 12 -4.64 1.57 17.74
N PRO A 13 -5.80 1.53 18.43
CA PRO A 13 -5.92 0.77 19.66
C PRO A 13 -5.58 -0.73 19.53
N LYS A 14 -5.67 -1.27 18.32
CA LYS A 14 -5.46 -2.71 18.06
C LYS A 14 -4.07 -2.99 17.47
N TYR A 15 -3.54 -2.11 16.63
CA TYR A 15 -2.32 -2.39 15.86
C TYR A 15 -1.28 -1.29 16.01
N ASN A 16 -0.03 -1.70 16.18
CA ASN A 16 1.15 -0.85 16.19
C ASN A 16 1.67 -0.66 14.76
N TYR A 17 1.16 0.34 14.05
CA TYR A 17 1.61 0.65 12.68
C TYR A 17 3.02 1.22 12.64
N TYR A 18 3.50 1.81 13.74
CA TYR A 18 4.89 2.26 13.82
C TYR A 18 5.85 1.08 13.75
N GLU A 19 5.59 0.01 14.49
CA GLU A 19 6.39 -1.22 14.47
C GLU A 19 6.36 -1.88 13.07
N MET A 20 5.19 -1.92 12.43
CA MET A 20 5.07 -2.37 11.03
C MET A 20 5.95 -1.52 10.11
N ALA A 21 5.94 -0.18 10.27
CA ALA A 21 6.76 0.71 9.47
C ALA A 21 8.27 0.48 9.70
N VAL A 22 8.68 0.22 10.93
CA VAL A 22 10.08 -0.14 11.24
C VAL A 22 10.50 -1.42 10.51
N ALA A 23 9.71 -2.48 10.61
CA ALA A 23 10.00 -3.73 9.92
C ALA A 23 10.05 -3.56 8.38
N THR A 24 9.10 -2.82 7.82
CA THR A 24 9.08 -2.52 6.39
C THR A 24 10.27 -1.66 5.98
N ALA A 25 10.65 -0.66 6.78
CA ALA A 25 11.81 0.21 6.51
C ALA A 25 13.13 -0.56 6.53
N LYS A 26 13.35 -1.45 7.49
CA LYS A 26 14.52 -2.34 7.52
C LYS A 26 14.64 -3.16 6.24
N ARG A 27 13.52 -3.72 5.75
CA ARG A 27 13.50 -4.48 4.49
C ARG A 27 13.73 -3.59 3.27
N ILE A 28 13.18 -2.38 3.23
CA ILE A 28 13.47 -1.37 2.19
C ILE A 28 14.95 -1.05 2.14
N ASN A 29 15.58 -0.75 3.27
CA ASN A 29 17.01 -0.48 3.32
C ASN A 29 17.84 -1.70 2.83
N HIS A 30 17.46 -2.93 3.24
CA HIS A 30 18.16 -4.14 2.87
C HIS A 30 18.03 -4.50 1.39
N PHE A 31 16.81 -4.52 0.84
CA PHE A 31 16.55 -5.00 -0.53
C PHE A 31 16.63 -3.91 -1.59
N LEU A 32 16.34 -2.65 -1.23
CA LEU A 32 16.30 -1.55 -2.19
C LEU A 32 17.46 -0.55 -2.00
N GLY A 33 18.07 -0.49 -0.81
CA GLY A 33 19.10 0.51 -0.51
C GLY A 33 18.58 1.95 -0.53
N LEU A 34 17.27 2.16 -0.33
CA LEU A 34 16.62 3.45 -0.41
C LEU A 34 16.42 4.07 0.99
N PRO A 35 16.54 5.40 1.11
CA PRO A 35 16.17 6.11 2.32
C PRO A 35 14.65 6.06 2.54
N VAL A 36 14.24 6.04 3.81
CA VAL A 36 12.85 5.96 4.22
C VAL A 36 12.44 7.16 5.05
N THR A 37 11.40 7.87 4.59
CA THR A 37 10.72 8.91 5.36
C THR A 37 9.46 8.34 5.99
N LEU A 38 9.33 8.48 7.30
CA LEU A 38 8.12 8.14 8.05
C LEU A 38 7.25 9.39 8.27
N VAL A 39 5.97 9.31 7.94
CA VAL A 39 4.94 10.26 8.37
C VAL A 39 4.14 9.60 9.50
N THR A 40 4.17 10.21 10.69
CA THR A 40 3.52 9.67 11.88
C THR A 40 2.99 10.81 12.77
N ASP A 41 2.39 10.49 13.90
CA ASP A 41 2.00 11.48 14.92
C ASP A 41 2.76 11.25 16.24
N GLU A 42 2.70 12.25 17.13
CA GLU A 42 3.37 12.20 18.44
C GLU A 42 2.93 11.02 19.31
N TYR A 43 1.70 10.49 19.12
CA TYR A 43 1.16 9.39 19.91
C TYR A 43 1.56 8.01 19.38
N SER A 44 1.98 7.95 18.15
CA SER A 44 2.39 6.69 17.50
C SER A 44 3.89 6.44 17.64
N GLN A 45 4.68 7.49 17.87
CA GLN A 45 6.11 7.36 18.06
C GLN A 45 6.39 6.86 19.50
N PRO A 46 7.21 5.80 19.68
CA PRO A 46 7.59 5.34 21.01
C PRO A 46 8.55 6.31 21.70
N ASP A 47 8.60 6.27 23.02
CA ASP A 47 9.56 7.06 23.81
C ASP A 47 11.00 6.63 23.57
N ASP A 48 11.22 5.32 23.43
CA ASP A 48 12.51 4.70 23.10
C ASP A 48 12.55 4.34 21.61
N ILE A 49 13.32 5.11 20.83
CA ILE A 49 13.47 4.90 19.38
C ILE A 49 14.64 3.96 19.13
N GLU A 50 14.37 2.70 18.86
CA GLU A 50 15.39 1.70 18.49
C GLU A 50 15.83 1.79 17.02
N TYR A 51 14.94 2.24 16.12
CA TYR A 51 15.19 2.37 14.70
C TYR A 51 15.12 3.83 14.25
N GLN A 52 16.17 4.31 13.58
CA GLN A 52 16.22 5.65 13.03
C GLN A 52 15.83 5.64 11.55
N PHE A 53 14.68 6.25 11.24
CA PHE A 53 14.32 6.58 9.86
C PHE A 53 15.23 7.69 9.34
N ASP A 54 15.48 7.72 8.03
CA ASP A 54 16.28 8.79 7.41
C ASP A 54 15.62 10.15 7.59
N ASN A 55 14.29 10.20 7.64
CA ASN A 55 13.53 11.38 7.98
C ASN A 55 12.20 11.02 8.66
N VAL A 56 11.77 11.85 9.61
CA VAL A 56 10.46 11.70 10.29
C VAL A 56 9.68 13.00 10.18
N VAL A 57 8.47 12.92 9.68
CA VAL A 57 7.52 14.02 9.59
C VAL A 57 6.41 13.81 10.61
N ILE A 58 6.34 14.65 11.61
CA ILE A 58 5.26 14.61 12.62
C ILE A 58 4.05 15.34 12.03
N ALA A 59 3.03 14.58 11.65
CA ALA A 59 1.74 15.11 11.24
C ALA A 59 0.90 15.46 12.47
N LYS A 60 0.09 16.51 12.36
CA LYS A 60 -0.87 16.84 13.42
C LYS A 60 -1.80 15.65 13.63
N ALA A 61 -1.85 15.19 14.88
CA ALA A 61 -2.77 14.12 15.26
C ALA A 61 -4.23 14.57 15.07
N ASP A 62 -4.96 13.90 14.23
CA ASP A 62 -6.39 14.06 14.06
C ASP A 62 -7.09 12.70 13.86
N LYS A 63 -8.42 12.70 13.96
CA LYS A 63 -9.20 11.48 13.79
C LYS A 63 -9.16 10.92 12.36
N THR A 64 -8.74 11.72 11.39
CA THR A 64 -8.72 11.35 9.96
C THR A 64 -7.58 10.40 9.61
N ASN A 65 -6.54 10.34 10.46
CA ASN A 65 -5.36 9.49 10.27
C ASN A 65 -5.40 8.21 11.10
N ARG A 66 -6.47 7.97 11.86
CA ARG A 66 -6.61 6.82 12.77
C ARG A 66 -7.70 5.88 12.33
N ARG A 67 -7.51 4.60 12.62
CA ARG A 67 -8.56 3.60 12.50
C ARG A 67 -9.40 3.63 13.77
N ASP A 68 -10.66 4.06 13.67
CA ASP A 68 -11.62 4.05 14.75
C ASP A 68 -12.73 3.03 14.45
N TRP A 69 -13.14 2.24 15.45
CA TRP A 69 -14.24 1.25 15.34
C TRP A 69 -14.14 0.29 14.13
N GLY A 70 -12.94 -0.07 13.73
CA GLY A 70 -12.71 -0.92 12.56
C GLY A 70 -12.84 -0.23 11.20
N ILE A 71 -13.14 1.06 11.18
CA ILE A 71 -13.17 1.86 9.96
C ILE A 71 -11.77 2.36 9.66
N TRP A 72 -11.31 2.12 8.45
CA TRP A 72 -10.03 2.64 7.99
C TRP A 72 -10.16 4.10 7.57
N ILE A 73 -9.45 5.01 8.24
CA ILE A 73 -9.58 6.46 8.00
C ILE A 73 -8.22 7.08 7.64
N ASN A 74 -7.31 6.40 7.02
CA ASN A 74 -6.02 6.99 6.62
C ASN A 74 -6.21 8.05 5.51
N LYS A 75 -6.78 9.19 5.84
CA LYS A 75 -7.11 10.27 4.92
C LYS A 75 -5.93 11.19 4.60
N GLY A 76 -4.84 11.15 5.37
CA GLY A 76 -3.70 12.05 5.19
C GLY A 76 -2.82 11.77 3.98
N ARG A 77 -3.03 10.66 3.26
CA ARG A 77 -2.16 10.23 2.15
C ARG A 77 -2.15 11.18 0.96
N TYR A 78 -3.17 12.01 0.76
CA TYR A 78 -3.17 13.04 -0.29
C TYR A 78 -2.00 14.04 -0.13
N ARG A 79 -1.47 14.18 1.09
CA ARG A 79 -0.31 15.03 1.38
C ARG A 79 1.04 14.39 1.01
N ALA A 80 1.05 13.17 0.50
CA ALA A 80 2.29 12.47 0.20
C ALA A 80 3.21 13.25 -0.75
N TYR A 81 2.64 13.94 -1.74
CA TYR A 81 3.40 14.79 -2.64
C TYR A 81 4.12 15.93 -1.90
N GLU A 82 3.43 16.61 -0.98
CA GLU A 82 3.98 17.70 -0.18
C GLU A 82 5.04 17.20 0.82
N LEU A 83 4.72 16.10 1.52
CA LEU A 83 5.50 15.60 2.66
C LEU A 83 6.73 14.79 2.24
N SER A 84 6.78 14.29 1.03
CA SER A 84 7.97 13.58 0.56
C SER A 84 9.13 14.54 0.33
N PRO A 85 10.35 14.26 0.85
CA PRO A 85 11.54 15.06 0.59
C PRO A 85 12.25 14.69 -0.72
N TYR A 86 11.78 13.64 -1.43
CA TYR A 86 12.46 13.10 -2.60
C TYR A 86 11.90 13.62 -3.92
N ASP A 87 12.74 13.66 -4.97
CA ASP A 87 12.32 14.00 -6.34
C ASP A 87 11.45 12.88 -6.93
N GLU A 88 11.81 11.62 -6.63
CA GLU A 88 11.08 10.41 -7.02
C GLU A 88 10.76 9.60 -5.77
N THR A 89 9.49 9.28 -5.56
CA THR A 89 9.01 8.68 -4.32
C THR A 89 8.20 7.42 -4.59
N ILE A 90 8.48 6.36 -3.86
CA ILE A 90 7.56 5.23 -3.70
C ILE A 90 6.77 5.44 -2.41
N LEU A 91 5.48 5.72 -2.51
CA LEU A 91 4.54 5.71 -1.39
C LEU A 91 4.08 4.26 -1.19
N LEU A 92 4.35 3.68 -0.01
CA LEU A 92 4.14 2.28 0.27
C LEU A 92 3.29 2.09 1.54
N ASP A 93 2.45 1.04 1.57
CA ASP A 93 1.76 0.63 2.80
C ASP A 93 2.74 -0.04 3.77
N THR A 94 2.56 0.18 5.07
CA THR A 94 3.41 -0.38 6.13
C THR A 94 3.29 -1.88 6.32
N ASP A 95 2.30 -2.50 5.71
CA ASP A 95 2.05 -3.93 5.69
C ASP A 95 2.39 -4.59 4.34
N TYR A 96 3.31 -3.97 3.62
CA TYR A 96 3.89 -4.51 2.40
C TYR A 96 5.23 -5.19 2.69
N MET A 97 5.31 -6.48 2.41
CA MET A 97 6.51 -7.29 2.62
C MET A 97 7.44 -7.14 1.40
N VAL A 98 8.51 -6.38 1.55
CA VAL A 98 9.55 -6.22 0.53
C VAL A 98 10.54 -7.38 0.64
N ASN A 99 10.62 -8.23 -0.38
CA ASN A 99 11.46 -9.42 -0.42
C ASN A 99 12.43 -9.44 -1.60
N SER A 100 12.40 -8.40 -2.42
CA SER A 100 13.19 -8.31 -3.64
C SER A 100 13.52 -6.86 -3.99
N SER A 101 14.31 -6.67 -5.04
CA SER A 101 14.58 -5.34 -5.61
C SER A 101 13.57 -4.90 -6.68
N ALA A 102 12.43 -5.59 -6.81
CA ALA A 102 11.48 -5.36 -7.91
C ALA A 102 10.94 -3.92 -7.94
N LEU A 103 10.73 -3.30 -6.78
CA LEU A 103 10.23 -1.92 -6.68
C LEU A 103 11.18 -0.88 -7.29
N LEU A 104 12.49 -1.16 -7.40
CA LEU A 104 13.44 -0.24 -8.07
C LEU A 104 13.10 0.00 -9.54
N LYS A 105 12.46 -0.97 -10.20
CA LYS A 105 12.01 -0.84 -11.60
C LYS A 105 10.96 0.25 -11.81
N LEU A 106 10.31 0.71 -10.75
CA LEU A 106 9.34 1.81 -10.81
C LEU A 106 10.00 3.13 -11.22
N PHE A 107 11.25 3.34 -10.83
CA PHE A 107 12.00 4.55 -11.20
C PHE A 107 12.41 4.57 -12.69
N ASP A 108 12.42 3.40 -13.35
CA ASP A 108 12.72 3.28 -14.78
C ASP A 108 11.47 3.50 -15.66
N MET A 109 10.27 3.56 -15.06
CA MET A 109 9.04 3.75 -15.82
C MET A 109 8.97 5.16 -16.42
N PRO A 110 8.51 5.30 -17.69
CA PRO A 110 8.47 6.57 -18.41
C PRO A 110 7.24 7.41 -18.02
N THR A 111 6.90 7.47 -16.73
CA THR A 111 5.73 8.20 -16.23
C THR A 111 6.04 8.99 -14.97
N ASP A 112 5.27 10.03 -14.71
CA ASP A 112 5.37 10.85 -13.50
C ASP A 112 4.59 10.27 -12.32
N PHE A 113 3.73 9.29 -12.58
CA PHE A 113 2.86 8.67 -11.58
C PHE A 113 2.45 7.28 -12.05
N CYS A 114 2.57 6.26 -11.20
CA CYS A 114 2.02 4.94 -11.51
C CYS A 114 1.58 4.19 -10.26
N CYS A 115 0.64 3.27 -10.46
CA CYS A 115 0.11 2.36 -9.45
C CYS A 115 -0.43 1.07 -10.09
N HIS A 116 -0.82 0.08 -9.30
CA HIS A 116 -1.39 -1.16 -9.81
C HIS A 116 -2.89 -1.01 -10.13
N ASP A 117 -3.35 -1.65 -11.22
CA ASP A 117 -4.77 -1.86 -11.52
C ASP A 117 -5.18 -3.35 -11.46
N THR A 118 -4.20 -4.24 -11.32
CA THR A 118 -4.38 -5.68 -11.22
C THR A 118 -3.78 -6.23 -9.95
N THR A 119 -4.44 -7.26 -9.41
CA THR A 119 -3.98 -7.99 -8.24
C THR A 119 -3.90 -9.48 -8.52
N SER A 120 -3.14 -10.19 -7.72
CA SER A 120 -3.16 -11.66 -7.66
C SER A 120 -2.98 -12.10 -6.21
N PHE A 121 -3.20 -13.37 -5.93
CA PHE A 121 -2.97 -13.94 -4.60
C PHE A 121 -1.75 -14.86 -4.63
N LEU A 122 -1.05 -14.96 -3.50
CA LEU A 122 0.13 -15.82 -3.37
C LEU A 122 -0.11 -17.26 -3.85
N MET A 123 -1.31 -17.79 -3.61
CA MET A 123 -1.71 -19.14 -3.99
C MET A 123 -2.31 -19.23 -5.40
N HIS A 124 -2.72 -18.11 -5.98
CA HIS A 124 -3.34 -18.05 -7.30
C HIS A 124 -2.76 -16.88 -8.09
N PRO A 125 -1.77 -17.12 -8.95
CA PRO A 125 -1.09 -16.04 -9.69
C PRO A 125 -1.96 -15.43 -10.80
N THR A 126 -3.19 -15.92 -11.01
CA THR A 126 -4.11 -15.35 -11.99
C THR A 126 -4.44 -13.91 -11.64
N ALA A 127 -4.18 -13.00 -12.55
CA ALA A 127 -4.50 -11.61 -12.41
C ALA A 127 -6.02 -11.40 -12.26
N THR A 128 -6.41 -10.61 -11.27
CA THR A 128 -7.78 -10.14 -11.07
C THR A 128 -7.82 -8.62 -11.13
N GLN A 129 -8.92 -8.11 -11.65
CA GLN A 129 -9.15 -6.68 -11.76
C GLN A 129 -10.47 -6.33 -11.10
N GLU A 130 -10.41 -5.47 -10.10
CA GLU A 130 -11.61 -4.99 -9.43
C GLU A 130 -12.15 -3.74 -10.12
N MET A 131 -13.46 -3.56 -10.04
CA MET A 131 -14.15 -2.35 -10.50
C MET A 131 -14.68 -1.58 -9.28
N LEU A 132 -14.69 -0.26 -9.33
CA LEU A 132 -15.30 0.57 -8.28
C LEU A 132 -16.79 0.25 -8.12
N SER A 133 -17.46 0.02 -9.24
CA SER A 133 -18.84 -0.49 -9.33
C SER A 133 -19.07 -1.09 -10.71
N VAL A 134 -20.25 -1.66 -10.92
CA VAL A 134 -20.63 -2.34 -12.19
C VAL A 134 -20.46 -1.43 -13.43
N TYR A 135 -20.64 -0.12 -13.26
CA TYR A 135 -20.62 0.86 -14.36
C TYR A 135 -19.56 1.95 -14.20
N SER A 136 -18.57 1.72 -13.33
CA SER A 136 -17.52 2.69 -13.05
C SER A 136 -16.16 2.26 -13.59
N PHE A 137 -15.10 2.77 -12.99
CA PHE A 137 -13.72 2.55 -13.42
C PHE A 137 -13.11 1.29 -12.80
N LYS A 138 -12.08 0.78 -13.44
CA LYS A 138 -11.16 -0.20 -12.83
C LYS A 138 -10.49 0.45 -11.62
N THR A 139 -10.45 -0.29 -10.51
CA THR A 139 -9.84 0.18 -9.26
C THR A 139 -8.32 0.28 -9.42
N LEU A 140 -7.77 1.41 -9.02
CA LEU A 140 -6.34 1.57 -8.83
C LEU A 140 -5.99 1.36 -7.34
N TRP A 141 -4.92 0.64 -7.09
CA TRP A 141 -4.50 0.28 -5.74
C TRP A 141 -3.52 1.28 -5.16
N ALA A 142 -3.83 1.80 -3.98
CA ALA A 142 -3.01 2.78 -3.29
C ALA A 142 -1.87 2.16 -2.47
N THR A 143 -1.71 0.85 -2.48
CA THR A 143 -0.70 0.11 -1.71
C THR A 143 0.73 0.45 -2.12
N VAL A 144 0.95 0.53 -3.44
CA VAL A 144 2.23 0.93 -4.04
C VAL A 144 1.94 2.02 -5.06
N VAL A 145 2.44 3.21 -4.83
CA VAL A 145 2.30 4.35 -5.73
C VAL A 145 3.68 4.98 -5.94
N MET A 146 4.16 5.04 -7.17
CA MET A 146 5.34 5.82 -7.50
C MET A 146 4.91 7.17 -8.07
N PHE A 147 5.58 8.23 -7.65
CA PHE A 147 5.40 9.56 -8.23
C PHE A 147 6.69 10.38 -8.26
N ARG A 148 6.76 11.29 -9.23
CA ARG A 148 7.81 12.29 -9.37
C ARG A 148 7.32 13.67 -8.96
N LYS A 149 8.23 14.57 -8.58
CA LYS A 149 7.93 15.97 -8.25
C LYS A 149 7.64 16.80 -9.49
N THR A 150 6.55 16.50 -10.19
CA THR A 150 6.09 17.20 -11.40
C THR A 150 4.73 17.86 -11.18
N SER A 151 4.37 18.79 -12.07
CA SER A 151 3.06 19.44 -12.02
C SER A 151 1.90 18.48 -12.20
N ARG A 152 2.07 17.43 -13.03
CA ARG A 152 1.04 16.40 -13.24
C ARG A 152 0.82 15.57 -11.98
N ALA A 153 1.88 15.06 -11.36
CA ALA A 153 1.76 14.32 -10.12
C ALA A 153 1.14 15.19 -9.01
N LYS A 154 1.54 16.46 -8.89
CA LYS A 154 0.92 17.42 -7.97
C LYS A 154 -0.59 17.52 -8.20
N GLN A 155 -1.03 17.67 -9.44
CA GLN A 155 -2.44 17.74 -9.79
C GLN A 155 -3.21 16.48 -9.38
N ILE A 156 -2.62 15.29 -9.52
CA ILE A 156 -3.26 14.03 -9.07
C ILE A 156 -3.49 14.07 -7.54
N PHE A 157 -2.51 14.51 -6.76
CA PHE A 157 -2.67 14.60 -5.30
C PHE A 157 -3.65 15.71 -4.87
N GLU A 158 -3.73 16.84 -5.58
CA GLU A 158 -4.75 17.87 -5.37
C GLU A 158 -6.16 17.33 -5.71
N CYS A 159 -6.31 16.55 -6.78
CA CYS A 159 -7.55 15.85 -7.09
C CYS A 159 -7.89 14.80 -6.02
N LEU A 160 -6.89 14.10 -5.45
CA LEU A 160 -7.10 13.14 -4.36
C LEU A 160 -7.66 13.82 -3.11
N GLU A 161 -7.13 14.99 -2.73
CA GLU A 161 -7.68 15.81 -1.65
C GLU A 161 -9.13 16.24 -1.94
N MET A 162 -9.39 16.73 -3.15
CA MET A 162 -10.73 17.14 -3.58
C MET A 162 -11.73 15.97 -3.50
N VAL A 163 -11.38 14.80 -4.03
CA VAL A 163 -12.24 13.60 -3.98
C VAL A 163 -12.48 13.17 -2.55
N GLN A 164 -11.44 13.15 -1.71
CA GLN A 164 -11.56 12.78 -0.31
C GLN A 164 -12.50 13.70 0.45
N ASN A 165 -12.37 15.01 0.27
CA ASN A 165 -13.21 16.01 0.96
C ASN A 165 -14.69 15.97 0.50
N ASN A 166 -14.97 15.38 -0.67
CA ASN A 166 -16.28 15.22 -1.25
C ASN A 166 -16.64 13.74 -1.48
N PHE A 167 -16.11 12.82 -0.65
CA PHE A 167 -16.17 11.38 -0.92
C PHE A 167 -17.61 10.86 -1.07
N ASP A 168 -18.53 11.29 -0.24
CA ASP A 168 -19.94 10.86 -0.30
C ASP A 168 -20.60 11.24 -1.64
N HIS A 169 -20.26 12.43 -2.17
CA HIS A 169 -20.74 12.87 -3.47
C HIS A 169 -20.24 11.93 -4.58
N TYR A 170 -18.95 11.64 -4.59
CA TYR A 170 -18.36 10.76 -5.59
C TYR A 170 -18.82 9.30 -5.43
N ALA A 171 -18.99 8.82 -4.20
CA ALA A 171 -19.52 7.49 -3.94
C ALA A 171 -20.94 7.31 -4.52
N ASN A 172 -21.79 8.34 -4.38
CA ASN A 172 -23.14 8.35 -4.94
C ASN A 172 -23.14 8.37 -6.47
N ILE A 173 -22.32 9.24 -7.09
CA ILE A 173 -22.26 9.36 -8.57
C ILE A 173 -21.75 8.06 -9.20
N HIS A 174 -20.72 7.45 -8.60
CA HIS A 174 -20.08 6.25 -9.15
C HIS A 174 -20.69 4.94 -8.64
N GLY A 175 -21.71 5.02 -7.77
CA GLY A 175 -22.41 3.84 -7.24
C GLY A 175 -21.49 2.89 -6.48
N PHE A 176 -20.64 3.40 -5.60
CA PHE A 176 -19.73 2.57 -4.83
C PHE A 176 -20.50 1.55 -3.97
N ILE A 177 -20.01 0.33 -3.91
CA ILE A 177 -20.60 -0.75 -3.13
C ILE A 177 -20.54 -0.44 -1.63
N SER A 178 -19.54 0.33 -1.19
CA SER A 178 -19.34 0.74 0.21
C SER A 178 -19.24 2.27 0.30
N ALA A 179 -20.03 2.86 1.17
CA ALA A 179 -19.93 4.28 1.54
C ALA A 179 -18.70 4.57 2.44
N THR A 180 -17.95 3.56 2.84
CA THR A 180 -16.74 3.73 3.65
C THR A 180 -15.60 4.25 2.76
N PHE A 181 -14.94 5.31 3.22
CA PHE A 181 -13.78 5.86 2.53
C PHE A 181 -12.69 4.80 2.35
N ARG A 182 -12.18 4.69 1.11
CA ARG A 182 -11.01 3.89 0.76
C ARG A 182 -10.07 4.73 -0.09
N ASN A 183 -8.78 4.68 0.25
CA ASN A 183 -7.74 5.37 -0.53
C ASN A 183 -7.71 4.89 -1.99
N ASP A 184 -7.92 3.60 -2.24
CA ASP A 184 -7.97 3.02 -3.59
C ASP A 184 -9.04 3.69 -4.46
N TYR A 185 -10.25 3.88 -3.89
CA TYR A 185 -11.37 4.51 -4.61
C TYR A 185 -11.09 5.99 -4.88
N ALA A 186 -10.61 6.71 -3.88
CA ALA A 186 -10.29 8.12 -4.03
C ALA A 186 -9.13 8.33 -5.02
N LEU A 187 -8.10 7.48 -4.97
CA LEU A 187 -6.96 7.51 -5.90
C LEU A 187 -7.40 7.23 -7.34
N THR A 188 -8.26 6.21 -7.52
CA THR A 188 -8.80 5.88 -8.84
C THR A 188 -9.49 7.08 -9.47
N LEU A 189 -10.37 7.74 -8.72
CA LEU A 189 -11.09 8.91 -9.23
C LEU A 189 -10.17 10.10 -9.45
N ALA A 190 -9.28 10.38 -8.52
CA ALA A 190 -8.31 11.48 -8.62
C ALA A 190 -7.45 11.37 -9.88
N THR A 191 -6.92 10.18 -10.14
CA THR A 191 -6.10 9.91 -11.33
C THR A 191 -6.93 10.06 -12.61
N ARG A 192 -8.17 9.56 -12.63
CA ARG A 192 -9.07 9.72 -13.78
C ARG A 192 -9.42 11.17 -14.03
N ILE A 193 -9.75 11.94 -13.00
CA ILE A 193 -10.10 13.37 -13.13
C ILE A 193 -8.89 14.14 -13.67
N ALA A 194 -7.71 13.94 -13.09
CA ALA A 194 -6.48 14.60 -13.52
C ALA A 194 -6.08 14.27 -14.97
N ASN A 195 -6.40 13.08 -15.45
CA ASN A 195 -6.10 12.59 -16.80
C ASN A 195 -7.28 12.75 -17.79
N GLY A 196 -8.26 13.62 -17.53
CA GLY A 196 -9.39 13.84 -18.42
C GLY A 196 -10.29 12.61 -18.56
N HIS A 197 -10.50 11.87 -17.47
CA HIS A 197 -11.28 10.63 -17.39
C HIS A 197 -10.71 9.44 -18.18
N THR A 198 -9.42 9.50 -18.56
CA THR A 198 -8.69 8.39 -19.18
C THR A 198 -7.79 7.67 -18.17
N ALA A 199 -7.24 6.54 -18.55
CA ALA A 199 -6.15 5.85 -17.83
C ALA A 199 -5.04 5.59 -18.83
N PRO A 200 -4.00 6.40 -18.84
CA PRO A 200 -2.81 6.12 -19.60
C PRO A 200 -2.20 4.77 -19.18
N GLU A 201 -1.84 3.92 -20.13
CA GLU A 201 -1.25 2.61 -19.84
C GLU A 201 0.11 2.76 -19.11
N GLU A 202 0.84 3.82 -19.39
CA GLU A 202 2.10 4.16 -18.73
C GLU A 202 1.95 4.44 -17.23
N ASP A 203 0.75 4.75 -16.74
CA ASP A 203 0.45 4.93 -15.31
C ASP A 203 0.19 3.60 -14.58
N ILE A 204 0.16 2.49 -15.30
CA ILE A 204 -0.10 1.18 -14.73
C ILE A 204 1.21 0.42 -14.54
N ILE A 205 1.46 -0.03 -13.31
CA ILE A 205 2.59 -0.90 -13.00
C ILE A 205 2.36 -2.24 -13.73
N PRO A 206 3.31 -2.70 -14.58
CA PRO A 206 3.09 -3.79 -15.53
C PRO A 206 3.15 -5.21 -14.91
N TRP A 207 3.06 -5.31 -13.58
CA TRP A 207 2.93 -6.60 -12.86
C TRP A 207 1.85 -6.49 -11.78
N ASN A 208 1.37 -7.64 -11.32
CA ASN A 208 0.28 -7.67 -10.35
C ASN A 208 0.74 -7.25 -8.96
N LEU A 209 -0.11 -6.55 -8.23
CA LEU A 209 0.00 -6.42 -6.78
C LEU A 209 -0.38 -7.76 -6.14
N VAL A 210 0.58 -8.40 -5.50
CA VAL A 210 0.36 -9.72 -4.88
C VAL A 210 -0.18 -9.55 -3.47
N HIS A 211 -1.28 -10.24 -3.15
CA HIS A 211 -1.92 -10.20 -1.84
C HIS A 211 -1.88 -11.55 -1.11
N VAL A 212 -1.90 -11.49 0.21
CA VAL A 212 -2.27 -12.60 1.07
C VAL A 212 -3.80 -12.70 1.13
N GLY A 213 -4.37 -13.84 0.74
CA GLY A 213 -5.81 -14.09 0.79
C GLY A 213 -6.35 -14.16 2.23
N LYS A 214 -7.67 -13.90 2.40
CA LYS A 214 -8.32 -13.89 3.72
C LYS A 214 -8.21 -15.19 4.52
N ASN A 215 -8.20 -16.35 3.82
CA ASN A 215 -8.14 -17.68 4.42
C ASN A 215 -6.77 -18.33 4.20
N THR A 216 -5.73 -17.50 4.14
CA THR A 216 -4.35 -17.91 3.88
C THR A 216 -3.52 -17.63 5.11
N SER A 217 -2.74 -18.60 5.56
CA SER A 217 -1.69 -18.43 6.55
C SER A 217 -0.34 -18.40 5.88
N VAL A 218 0.57 -17.56 6.36
CA VAL A 218 1.93 -17.41 5.83
C VAL A 218 2.90 -17.61 6.98
N TYR A 219 3.90 -18.47 6.77
CA TYR A 219 4.90 -18.79 7.78
C TYR A 219 6.29 -18.57 7.21
N LYS A 220 7.19 -17.94 8.00
CA LYS A 220 8.61 -17.88 7.66
C LYS A 220 9.21 -19.30 7.66
N ASN A 221 10.06 -19.61 6.71
CA ASN A 221 10.76 -20.90 6.66
C ASN A 221 12.06 -20.90 7.50
N ASN A 222 12.51 -19.74 7.97
CA ASN A 222 13.60 -19.57 8.91
C ASN A 222 13.41 -18.30 9.75
N ASP A 223 14.22 -18.13 10.78
CA ASP A 223 14.14 -17.00 11.73
C ASP A 223 14.99 -15.79 11.29
N ASP A 224 15.48 -15.75 10.06
CA ASP A 224 16.22 -14.60 9.53
C ASP A 224 15.27 -13.39 9.41
N GLU A 225 15.69 -12.23 9.90
CA GLU A 225 14.95 -10.97 9.79
C GLU A 225 14.65 -10.62 8.32
N PHE A 226 15.57 -10.96 7.41
CA PHE A 226 15.42 -10.73 5.98
C PHE A 226 15.03 -11.99 5.19
N ASN A 227 14.39 -12.95 5.88
CA ASN A 227 13.84 -14.12 5.20
C ASN A 227 12.98 -13.73 4.02
N THR A 228 13.16 -14.41 2.88
CA THR A 228 12.39 -14.22 1.65
C THR A 228 11.62 -15.47 1.22
N GLU A 229 11.76 -16.56 2.01
CA GLU A 229 11.11 -17.83 1.71
C GLU A 229 10.01 -18.12 2.71
N TYR A 230 8.81 -18.34 2.21
CA TYR A 230 7.61 -18.54 3.03
C TYR A 230 6.84 -19.76 2.59
N THR A 231 6.29 -20.48 3.58
CA THR A 231 5.27 -21.50 3.36
C THR A 231 3.89 -20.85 3.46
N VAL A 232 3.14 -20.92 2.39
CA VAL A 232 1.76 -20.40 2.28
C VAL A 232 0.79 -21.55 2.38
N VAL A 233 -0.09 -21.53 3.37
CA VAL A 233 -1.14 -22.55 3.60
C VAL A 233 -2.50 -21.92 3.32
N PHE A 234 -3.30 -22.58 2.51
CA PHE A 234 -4.60 -22.08 2.10
C PHE A 234 -5.65 -23.19 1.97
N ASP A 235 -6.92 -22.82 2.08
CA ASP A 235 -8.04 -23.73 1.93
C ASP A 235 -8.43 -23.82 0.45
N ASN A 236 -8.31 -25.00 -0.12
CA ASN A 236 -8.80 -25.30 -1.46
C ASN A 236 -10.13 -26.07 -1.41
N TRP A 237 -11.14 -25.53 -2.08
CA TRP A 237 -12.44 -26.13 -2.18
C TRP A 237 -12.50 -27.06 -3.40
N ALA A 238 -12.36 -28.35 -3.18
CA ALA A 238 -12.42 -29.35 -4.23
C ALA A 238 -13.45 -30.46 -3.93
N LYS A 239 -14.34 -30.75 -4.88
CA LYS A 239 -15.35 -31.83 -4.80
C LYS A 239 -16.20 -31.77 -3.53
N GLY A 240 -16.64 -30.59 -3.12
CA GLY A 240 -17.50 -30.41 -1.94
C GLY A 240 -16.78 -30.56 -0.59
N LYS A 241 -15.46 -30.59 -0.57
CA LYS A 241 -14.64 -30.66 0.63
C LYS A 241 -13.57 -29.57 0.64
N ILE A 242 -13.32 -29.02 1.83
CA ILE A 242 -12.17 -28.15 2.04
C ILE A 242 -10.94 -29.04 2.28
N ARG A 243 -9.87 -28.76 1.56
CA ARG A 243 -8.55 -29.36 1.77
C ARG A 243 -7.57 -28.23 2.02
N LYS A 244 -6.70 -28.41 3.03
CA LYS A 244 -5.55 -27.53 3.21
C LYS A 244 -4.48 -27.92 2.19
N GLU A 245 -4.05 -26.95 1.42
CA GLU A 245 -2.93 -27.08 0.51
C GLU A 245 -1.85 -26.08 0.90
N TYR A 246 -0.62 -26.31 0.48
CA TYR A 246 0.48 -25.42 0.73
C TYR A 246 1.33 -25.22 -0.51
N THR A 247 1.97 -24.06 -0.57
CA THR A 247 3.00 -23.77 -1.57
C THR A 247 4.15 -23.02 -0.88
N VAL A 248 5.34 -23.12 -1.45
CA VAL A 248 6.49 -22.33 -1.01
C VAL A 248 6.71 -21.22 -2.02
N ILE A 249 6.82 -19.99 -1.52
CA ILE A 249 7.18 -18.83 -2.33
C ILE A 249 8.54 -18.31 -1.88
N LYS A 250 9.26 -17.69 -2.81
CA LYS A 250 10.57 -17.11 -2.54
C LYS A 250 10.75 -15.81 -3.34
N ASP A 251 11.48 -14.88 -2.75
CA ASP A 251 11.88 -13.60 -3.37
C ASP A 251 10.70 -12.84 -4.01
N THR A 252 9.50 -12.97 -3.41
CA THR A 252 8.26 -12.38 -3.91
C THR A 252 7.80 -11.28 -2.95
N ASP A 253 7.61 -10.09 -3.47
CA ASP A 253 7.00 -8.99 -2.71
C ASP A 253 5.48 -9.19 -2.61
N PHE A 254 4.88 -8.93 -1.45
CA PHE A 254 3.44 -9.10 -1.26
C PHE A 254 2.85 -8.20 -0.17
N HIS A 255 1.58 -7.88 -0.33
CA HIS A 255 0.81 -7.07 0.61
C HIS A 255 0.00 -7.98 1.57
N VAL A 256 0.10 -7.72 2.87
CA VAL A 256 -0.55 -8.49 3.93
C VAL A 256 -1.69 -7.67 4.54
N MET A 257 -2.89 -7.74 3.97
CA MET A 257 -4.06 -6.99 4.48
C MET A 257 -4.45 -7.39 5.92
N ASN A 258 -4.21 -8.64 6.31
CA ASN A 258 -4.43 -9.10 7.68
C ASN A 258 -3.24 -8.73 8.57
N LYS A 259 -3.42 -7.73 9.42
CA LYS A 259 -2.37 -7.19 10.29
C LYS A 259 -1.89 -8.19 11.35
N ASP A 260 -2.75 -9.11 11.79
CA ASP A 260 -2.34 -10.15 12.75
C ASP A 260 -1.28 -11.07 12.09
N ILE A 261 -1.49 -11.47 10.82
CA ILE A 261 -0.49 -12.24 10.04
C ILE A 261 0.79 -11.43 9.83
N PHE A 262 0.66 -10.13 9.49
CA PHE A 262 1.85 -9.30 9.29
C PHE A 262 2.69 -9.18 10.56
N MET A 263 2.03 -8.97 11.72
CA MET A 263 2.73 -8.90 13.01
C MET A 263 3.43 -10.23 13.36
N GLU A 264 2.82 -11.38 13.05
CA GLU A 264 3.48 -12.70 13.20
C GLU A 264 4.70 -12.87 12.29
N LEU A 265 4.67 -12.27 11.09
CA LEU A 265 5.79 -12.35 10.15
C LEU A 265 6.98 -11.46 10.52
N ILE A 266 6.76 -10.39 11.27
CA ILE A 266 7.83 -9.46 11.69
C ILE A 266 8.34 -9.71 13.11
N ALA A 267 7.66 -10.58 13.88
CA ALA A 267 8.03 -10.97 15.23
C ALA A 267 9.31 -11.91 15.24
#